data_dcacbd65fa941a6890427d5d2c6a19eb
#
_entry.id   dcacbd65fa941a6890427d5d2c6a19eb
#
_cell.length_a   1.000
_cell.length_b   1.000
_cell.length_c   1.000
_cell.angle_alpha   90.00
_cell.angle_beta   90.00
_cell.angle_gamma   90.00
#
_symmetry.space_group_name_H-M   'P 1'
#
loop_
_entity.id
_entity.type
_entity.pdbx_description
1 polymer ?
#
loop_
_entity_poly.entity_id
_entity_poly.type
_entity_poly.pdbx_seq_one_letter_code
_entity_poly.pdbx_strand_id
1 'polypeptide(L)'
;SVGAKPIAITNCLNFGSPENEENMGEFVECVKGLSEASTYLDFPVVSGNVSFYNQTKDIGIKPTPVIGGVGLIKDYKNMVTMDLKKINNILLVIGKTEGHLDQSLFARDILSEKNGPPPEINLFNEKNNGETLLKLIDKNFIKSAHDVSLGGIITAVSKMCIKGKKGATLKKPNYLINKFEYLFGEDQGRYIIEIEKSDLKN
;
A
#
# COMPACT_ATOMS: atom_id res chain seq x y z
N SER A 1 2.67 -5.75 -6.06
CA SER A 1 3.98 -6.30 -5.67
C SER A 1 4.32 -7.67 -6.29
N VAL A 2 3.54 -8.14 -7.27
CA VAL A 2 3.73 -9.48 -7.90
C VAL A 2 4.45 -9.45 -9.25
N GLY A 3 4.81 -8.28 -9.76
CA GLY A 3 5.43 -8.11 -11.10
C GLY A 3 4.43 -7.75 -12.20
N ALA A 4 3.18 -7.47 -11.87
CA ALA A 4 2.21 -7.01 -12.84
C ALA A 4 2.37 -5.51 -13.12
N LYS A 5 2.42 -5.11 -14.38
CA LYS A 5 2.31 -3.71 -14.79
C LYS A 5 0.85 -3.27 -14.62
N PRO A 6 0.54 -2.23 -13.83
CA PRO A 6 -0.81 -1.68 -13.73
C PRO A 6 -1.31 -1.19 -15.09
N ILE A 7 -2.57 -1.47 -15.43
CA ILE A 7 -3.15 -1.08 -16.73
C ILE A 7 -4.51 -0.38 -16.61
N ALA A 8 -5.32 -0.71 -15.62
CA ALA A 8 -6.63 -0.11 -15.43
C ALA A 8 -7.16 -0.32 -14.03
N ILE A 9 -8.05 0.57 -13.57
CA ILE A 9 -8.79 0.40 -12.34
C ILE A 9 -10.30 0.37 -12.60
N THR A 10 -11.02 -0.26 -11.69
CA THR A 10 -12.46 -0.09 -11.50
C THR A 10 -12.70 0.50 -10.12
N ASN A 11 -13.76 1.29 -9.97
CA ASN A 11 -14.13 1.82 -8.67
C ASN A 11 -15.57 1.44 -8.27
N CYS A 12 -15.81 1.40 -6.97
CA CYS A 12 -17.13 1.28 -6.40
C CYS A 12 -17.22 2.34 -5.30
N LEU A 13 -17.96 3.41 -5.56
CA LEU A 13 -18.05 4.59 -4.68
C LEU A 13 -19.33 4.49 -3.86
N ASN A 14 -19.21 4.44 -2.53
CA ASN A 14 -20.34 4.29 -1.62
C ASN A 14 -20.37 5.46 -0.64
N PHE A 15 -21.46 6.20 -0.64
CA PHE A 15 -21.67 7.43 0.13
C PHE A 15 -23.06 7.49 0.73
N GLY A 16 -23.24 8.33 1.74
CA GLY A 16 -24.53 8.66 2.32
C GLY A 16 -25.43 9.43 1.33
N SER A 17 -26.44 10.14 1.85
CA SER A 17 -27.33 10.94 1.03
C SER A 17 -26.59 12.11 0.35
N PRO A 18 -26.70 12.27 -0.97
CA PRO A 18 -26.12 13.41 -1.68
C PRO A 18 -26.85 14.74 -1.43
N GLU A 19 -28.03 14.70 -0.80
CA GLU A 19 -28.76 15.90 -0.35
C GLU A 19 -28.14 16.56 0.87
N ASN A 20 -27.26 15.82 1.58
CA ASN A 20 -26.45 16.35 2.66
C ASN A 20 -25.17 16.97 2.06
N GLU A 21 -24.95 18.26 2.34
CA GLU A 21 -23.83 19.04 1.78
C GLU A 21 -22.46 18.45 2.16
N GLU A 22 -22.32 17.92 3.38
CA GLU A 22 -21.08 17.31 3.86
C GLU A 22 -20.77 16.03 3.06
N ASN A 23 -21.74 15.12 2.91
CA ASN A 23 -21.59 13.90 2.12
C ASN A 23 -21.24 14.20 0.66
N MET A 24 -21.85 15.25 0.10
CA MET A 24 -21.58 15.66 -1.28
C MET A 24 -20.19 16.29 -1.41
N GLY A 25 -19.75 17.06 -0.41
CA GLY A 25 -18.39 17.59 -0.33
C GLY A 25 -17.36 16.46 -0.29
N GLU A 26 -17.54 15.46 0.57
CA GLU A 26 -16.68 14.28 0.67
C GLU A 26 -16.62 13.49 -0.66
N PHE A 27 -17.74 13.31 -1.32
CA PHE A 27 -17.80 12.67 -2.64
C PHE A 27 -16.97 13.42 -3.68
N VAL A 28 -17.13 14.75 -3.76
CA VAL A 28 -16.39 15.59 -4.70
C VAL A 28 -14.88 15.50 -4.46
N GLU A 29 -14.44 15.59 -3.22
CA GLU A 29 -13.00 15.47 -2.89
C GLU A 29 -12.46 14.07 -3.18
N CYS A 30 -13.22 13.00 -2.91
CA CYS A 30 -12.84 11.64 -3.31
C CYS A 30 -12.65 11.52 -4.83
N VAL A 31 -13.58 12.06 -5.62
CA VAL A 31 -13.48 12.01 -7.10
C VAL A 31 -12.28 12.80 -7.60
N LYS A 32 -11.99 13.97 -7.02
CA LYS A 32 -10.80 14.76 -7.36
C LYS A 32 -9.51 13.97 -7.08
N GLY A 33 -9.39 13.38 -5.88
CA GLY A 33 -8.21 12.59 -5.52
C GLY A 33 -8.04 11.37 -6.43
N LEU A 34 -9.11 10.65 -6.75
CA LEU A 34 -9.10 9.54 -7.72
C LEU A 34 -8.65 9.99 -9.11
N SER A 35 -9.16 11.12 -9.59
CA SER A 35 -8.81 11.68 -10.90
C SER A 35 -7.33 12.07 -10.96
N GLU A 36 -6.84 12.75 -9.94
CA GLU A 36 -5.43 13.15 -9.83
C GLU A 36 -4.50 11.92 -9.84
N ALA A 37 -4.75 10.96 -8.96
CA ALA A 37 -3.95 9.75 -8.85
C ALA A 37 -3.99 8.92 -10.14
N SER A 38 -5.18 8.71 -10.73
CA SER A 38 -5.34 7.95 -11.97
C SER A 38 -4.59 8.57 -13.14
N THR A 39 -4.64 9.91 -13.24
CA THR A 39 -3.94 10.66 -14.29
C THR A 39 -2.44 10.59 -14.11
N TYR A 40 -1.95 10.86 -12.89
CA TYR A 40 -0.52 10.89 -12.61
C TYR A 40 0.16 9.52 -12.76
N LEU A 41 -0.53 8.47 -12.29
CA LEU A 41 -0.01 7.10 -12.33
C LEU A 41 -0.24 6.39 -13.67
N ASP A 42 -0.89 7.03 -14.63
CA ASP A 42 -1.28 6.41 -15.90
C ASP A 42 -2.09 5.11 -15.68
N PHE A 43 -3.07 5.19 -14.78
CA PHE A 43 -3.85 4.07 -14.31
C PHE A 43 -5.36 4.38 -14.43
N PRO A 44 -5.90 4.36 -15.67
CA PRO A 44 -7.22 4.90 -15.96
C PRO A 44 -8.36 4.11 -15.34
N VAL A 45 -9.42 4.81 -14.96
CA VAL A 45 -10.68 4.21 -14.55
C VAL A 45 -11.45 3.78 -15.80
N VAL A 46 -11.66 2.48 -15.98
CA VAL A 46 -12.36 1.92 -17.15
C VAL A 46 -13.76 1.42 -16.82
N SER A 47 -14.10 1.27 -15.55
CA SER A 47 -15.39 0.80 -15.08
C SER A 47 -15.62 1.25 -13.64
N GLY A 48 -16.85 1.24 -13.20
CA GLY A 48 -17.20 1.50 -11.81
C GLY A 48 -18.68 1.76 -11.61
N ASN A 49 -19.04 2.02 -10.35
CA ASN A 49 -20.38 2.46 -9.98
C ASN A 49 -20.33 3.47 -8.84
N VAL A 50 -21.41 4.23 -8.71
CA VAL A 50 -21.67 5.09 -7.56
C VAL A 50 -22.97 4.63 -6.89
N SER A 51 -22.91 4.49 -5.57
CA SER A 51 -24.05 4.18 -4.73
C SER A 51 -24.23 5.29 -3.70
N PHE A 52 -25.37 5.92 -3.70
CA PHE A 52 -25.77 6.94 -2.73
C PHE A 52 -26.87 6.43 -1.80
N TYR A 53 -27.25 7.25 -0.82
CA TYR A 53 -28.26 6.93 0.18
C TYR A 53 -27.95 5.67 1.02
N ASN A 54 -26.66 5.34 1.16
CA ASN A 54 -26.22 4.26 2.06
C ASN A 54 -26.26 4.78 3.49
N GLN A 55 -27.39 4.58 4.16
CA GLN A 55 -27.63 5.10 5.51
C GLN A 55 -28.62 4.24 6.27
N THR A 56 -28.56 4.36 7.60
CA THR A 56 -29.54 3.80 8.51
C THR A 56 -30.20 4.95 9.24
N LYS A 57 -31.49 5.18 8.98
CA LYS A 57 -32.22 6.39 9.38
C LYS A 57 -31.48 7.62 8.82
N ASP A 58 -31.07 8.56 9.70
CA ASP A 58 -30.39 9.79 9.31
C ASP A 58 -28.85 9.68 9.40
N ILE A 59 -28.30 8.47 9.69
CA ILE A 59 -26.86 8.25 9.83
C ILE A 59 -26.34 7.62 8.53
N GLY A 60 -25.59 8.40 7.76
CA GLY A 60 -24.88 7.93 6.57
C GLY A 60 -23.68 7.05 6.92
N ILE A 61 -23.31 6.16 6.01
CA ILE A 61 -22.03 5.46 6.08
C ILE A 61 -20.88 6.47 5.92
N LYS A 62 -19.70 6.13 6.42
CA LYS A 62 -18.51 6.89 6.09
C LYS A 62 -18.20 6.76 4.59
N PRO A 63 -17.57 7.79 3.98
CA PRO A 63 -17.10 7.70 2.60
C PRO A 63 -16.30 6.43 2.36
N THR A 64 -16.76 5.58 1.45
CA THR A 64 -16.15 4.26 1.23
C THR A 64 -15.91 4.02 -0.27
N PRO A 65 -14.89 4.66 -0.86
CA PRO A 65 -14.42 4.30 -2.19
C PRO A 65 -13.64 2.98 -2.14
N VAL A 66 -14.01 2.04 -2.99
CA VAL A 66 -13.31 0.75 -3.17
C VAL A 66 -12.71 0.72 -4.57
N ILE A 67 -11.41 0.46 -4.65
CA ILE A 67 -10.68 0.45 -5.92
C ILE A 67 -10.20 -0.96 -6.21
N GLY A 68 -10.55 -1.47 -7.39
CA GLY A 68 -10.01 -2.70 -7.94
C GLY A 68 -8.97 -2.40 -9.02
N GLY A 69 -7.75 -2.90 -8.85
CA GLY A 69 -6.68 -2.71 -9.83
C GLY A 69 -6.49 -3.93 -10.71
N VAL A 70 -6.29 -3.72 -12.01
CA VAL A 70 -5.92 -4.76 -12.98
C VAL A 70 -4.51 -4.51 -13.47
N GLY A 71 -3.68 -5.54 -13.44
CA GLY A 71 -2.32 -5.49 -13.93
C GLY A 71 -2.01 -6.66 -14.85
N LEU A 72 -1.10 -6.45 -15.80
CA LEU A 72 -0.65 -7.46 -16.74
C LEU A 72 0.74 -7.97 -16.40
N ILE A 73 0.86 -9.28 -16.22
CA ILE A 73 2.14 -9.98 -16.12
C ILE A 73 2.48 -10.53 -17.51
N LYS A 74 3.60 -10.08 -18.09
CA LYS A 74 4.02 -10.51 -19.43
C LYS A 74 4.39 -11.98 -19.50
N ASP A 75 5.14 -12.43 -18.49
CA ASP A 75 5.51 -13.85 -18.32
C ASP A 75 5.24 -14.25 -16.86
N TYR A 76 4.27 -15.12 -16.65
CA TYR A 76 3.90 -15.58 -15.31
C TYR A 76 5.04 -16.28 -14.56
N LYS A 77 6.08 -16.78 -15.27
CA LYS A 77 7.26 -17.39 -14.66
C LYS A 77 8.11 -16.39 -13.87
N ASN A 78 8.01 -15.10 -14.22
CA ASN A 78 8.71 -14.01 -13.55
C ASN A 78 7.90 -13.44 -12.38
N MET A 79 6.71 -14.00 -12.10
CA MET A 79 5.89 -13.58 -10.97
C MET A 79 6.60 -13.86 -9.66
N VAL A 80 6.65 -12.87 -8.77
CA VAL A 80 7.11 -13.04 -7.39
C VAL A 80 5.92 -13.17 -6.44
N THR A 81 6.13 -13.84 -5.32
CA THR A 81 5.16 -14.02 -4.25
C THR A 81 5.70 -13.49 -2.94
N MET A 82 4.86 -13.35 -1.92
CA MET A 82 5.29 -12.76 -0.64
C MET A 82 6.11 -13.71 0.25
N ASP A 83 6.05 -15.02 0.03
CA ASP A 83 6.69 -16.00 0.90
C ASP A 83 8.23 -15.93 0.82
N LEU A 84 8.91 -15.86 1.97
CA LEU A 84 10.37 -15.87 2.03
C LEU A 84 10.92 -17.17 1.45
N LYS A 85 11.89 -17.07 0.53
CA LYS A 85 12.40 -18.20 -0.24
C LYS A 85 13.57 -18.90 0.41
N LYS A 86 14.56 -18.16 0.92
CA LYS A 86 15.83 -18.75 1.36
C LYS A 86 16.33 -18.14 2.68
N ILE A 87 16.92 -18.99 3.53
CA ILE A 87 17.62 -18.54 4.73
C ILE A 87 18.87 -17.77 4.33
N ASN A 88 19.22 -16.73 5.09
CA ASN A 88 20.33 -15.81 4.87
C ASN A 88 20.17 -14.85 3.68
N ASN A 89 19.04 -14.83 3.01
CA ASN A 89 18.69 -13.73 2.12
C ASN A 89 18.50 -12.43 2.91
N ILE A 90 18.53 -11.31 2.20
CA ILE A 90 18.43 -9.98 2.79
C ILE A 90 17.05 -9.40 2.46
N LEU A 91 16.44 -8.78 3.46
CA LEU A 91 15.24 -7.99 3.29
C LEU A 91 15.62 -6.51 3.19
N LEU A 92 15.11 -5.84 2.16
CA LEU A 92 15.25 -4.41 1.95
C LEU A 92 13.87 -3.76 1.88
N VAL A 93 13.81 -2.48 2.25
CA VAL A 93 12.61 -1.64 2.08
C VAL A 93 12.86 -0.70 0.92
N ILE A 94 11.98 -0.71 -0.07
CA ILE A 94 11.88 0.32 -1.09
C ILE A 94 10.91 1.38 -0.57
N GLY A 95 11.27 2.64 -0.66
CA GLY A 95 10.50 3.77 -0.16
C GLY A 95 10.97 4.27 1.20
N LYS A 96 10.52 5.48 1.55
CA LYS A 96 10.91 6.17 2.78
C LYS A 96 9.98 5.76 3.93
N THR A 97 10.54 5.51 5.11
CA THR A 97 9.79 5.30 6.34
C THR A 97 9.89 6.55 7.20
N GLU A 98 8.79 7.26 7.35
CA GLU A 98 8.65 8.46 8.18
C GLU A 98 7.98 8.15 9.51
N GLY A 99 7.26 7.03 9.58
CA GLY A 99 6.69 6.50 10.80
C GLY A 99 5.32 7.07 11.14
N HIS A 100 4.51 7.35 10.13
CA HIS A 100 3.16 7.89 10.32
C HIS A 100 2.25 6.90 11.04
N LEU A 101 1.77 7.26 12.23
CA LEU A 101 0.93 6.41 13.07
C LEU A 101 -0.54 6.84 13.10
N ASP A 102 -0.87 8.08 12.76
CA ASP A 102 -2.25 8.56 12.75
C ASP A 102 -3.10 7.75 11.76
N GLN A 103 -4.35 7.46 12.14
CA GLN A 103 -5.29 6.61 11.38
C GLN A 103 -4.78 5.18 11.12
N SER A 104 -3.64 4.77 11.69
CA SER A 104 -3.09 3.42 11.53
C SER A 104 -3.84 2.38 12.37
N LEU A 105 -3.65 1.10 12.06
CA LEU A 105 -4.12 0.00 12.91
C LEU A 105 -3.53 0.08 14.31
N PHE A 106 -2.28 0.52 14.44
CA PHE A 106 -1.62 0.66 15.75
C PHE A 106 -2.31 1.72 16.61
N ALA A 107 -2.60 2.90 16.06
CA ALA A 107 -3.32 3.95 16.76
C ALA A 107 -4.73 3.48 17.15
N ARG A 108 -5.45 2.88 16.22
CA ARG A 108 -6.83 2.43 16.42
C ARG A 108 -6.95 1.30 17.44
N ASP A 109 -6.15 0.24 17.29
CA ASP A 109 -6.37 -1.02 18.00
C ASP A 109 -5.52 -1.16 19.26
N ILE A 110 -4.39 -0.44 19.35
CA ILE A 110 -3.48 -0.48 20.51
C ILE A 110 -3.63 0.76 21.38
N LEU A 111 -3.65 1.95 20.76
CA LEU A 111 -3.76 3.21 21.50
C LEU A 111 -5.21 3.66 21.73
N SER A 112 -6.18 3.03 21.03
CA SER A 112 -7.60 3.44 21.02
C SER A 112 -7.81 4.87 20.51
N GLU A 113 -6.92 5.35 19.67
CA GLU A 113 -6.94 6.66 19.04
C GLU A 113 -7.47 6.56 17.59
N LYS A 114 -8.33 7.52 17.21
CA LYS A 114 -8.93 7.58 15.87
C LYS A 114 -8.77 8.98 15.25
N ASN A 115 -7.82 9.73 15.74
CA ASN A 115 -7.60 11.12 15.37
C ASN A 115 -6.38 11.26 14.47
N GLY A 116 -6.17 12.47 13.96
CA GLY A 116 -5.04 12.84 13.13
C GLY A 116 -5.31 12.71 11.64
N PRO A 117 -4.45 13.27 10.81
CA PRO A 117 -4.56 13.20 9.36
C PRO A 117 -4.14 11.80 8.84
N PRO A 118 -4.56 11.43 7.63
CA PRO A 118 -3.97 10.29 6.94
C PRO A 118 -2.51 10.58 6.56
N PRO A 119 -1.70 9.55 6.22
CA PRO A 119 -0.34 9.77 5.75
C PRO A 119 -0.33 10.61 4.46
N GLU A 120 0.66 11.50 4.35
CA GLU A 120 0.84 12.31 3.16
C GLU A 120 1.12 11.42 1.94
N ILE A 121 0.45 11.73 0.82
CA ILE A 121 0.62 11.01 -0.44
C ILE A 121 1.57 11.79 -1.34
N ASN A 122 2.63 11.13 -1.79
CA ASN A 122 3.54 11.66 -2.80
C ASN A 122 3.49 10.77 -4.05
N LEU A 123 2.72 11.20 -5.06
CA LEU A 123 2.49 10.43 -6.29
C LEU A 123 3.77 10.18 -7.08
N PHE A 124 4.76 11.07 -7.01
CA PHE A 124 6.06 10.87 -7.64
C PHE A 124 6.81 9.69 -7.01
N ASN A 125 6.83 9.61 -5.68
CA ASN A 125 7.45 8.50 -4.96
C ASN A 125 6.68 7.18 -5.19
N GLU A 126 5.34 7.23 -5.17
CA GLU A 126 4.50 6.08 -5.49
C GLU A 126 4.86 5.47 -6.85
N LYS A 127 4.89 6.30 -7.88
CA LYS A 127 5.22 5.89 -9.25
C LYS A 127 6.64 5.33 -9.34
N ASN A 128 7.63 6.06 -8.82
CA ASN A 128 9.03 5.66 -8.90
C ASN A 128 9.32 4.37 -8.13
N ASN A 129 8.75 4.21 -6.94
CA ASN A 129 8.95 3.01 -6.13
C ASN A 129 8.29 1.78 -6.79
N GLY A 130 7.08 1.94 -7.34
CA GLY A 130 6.41 0.89 -8.09
C GLY A 130 7.17 0.48 -9.35
N GLU A 131 7.64 1.45 -10.15
CA GLU A 131 8.46 1.18 -11.34
C GLU A 131 9.80 0.54 -11.00
N THR A 132 10.44 0.98 -9.90
CA THR A 132 11.69 0.39 -9.41
C THR A 132 11.48 -1.07 -9.04
N LEU A 133 10.42 -1.39 -8.31
CA LEU A 133 10.05 -2.75 -7.98
C LEU A 133 9.90 -3.61 -9.24
N LEU A 134 9.14 -3.14 -10.23
CA LEU A 134 8.94 -3.85 -11.49
C LEU A 134 10.25 -4.11 -12.24
N LYS A 135 11.12 -3.09 -12.35
CA LYS A 135 12.43 -3.21 -13.00
C LYS A 135 13.33 -4.23 -12.30
N LEU A 136 13.30 -4.29 -10.97
CA LEU A 136 14.09 -5.27 -10.20
C LEU A 136 13.54 -6.69 -10.34
N ILE A 137 12.22 -6.85 -10.45
CA ILE A 137 11.59 -8.15 -10.73
C ILE A 137 11.97 -8.62 -12.14
N ASP A 138 11.84 -7.78 -13.15
CA ASP A 138 12.20 -8.10 -14.54
C ASP A 138 13.68 -8.53 -14.68
N LYS A 139 14.56 -7.98 -13.85
CA LYS A 139 15.97 -8.36 -13.80
C LYS A 139 16.27 -9.59 -12.93
N ASN A 140 15.26 -10.25 -12.36
CA ASN A 140 15.38 -11.42 -11.47
C ASN A 140 16.18 -11.20 -10.18
N PHE A 141 16.37 -9.95 -9.74
CA PHE A 141 17.01 -9.65 -8.46
C PHE A 141 16.13 -9.99 -7.26
N ILE A 142 14.81 -9.87 -7.41
CA ILE A 142 13.86 -10.06 -6.32
C ILE A 142 13.40 -11.52 -6.28
N LYS A 143 13.45 -12.12 -5.09
CA LYS A 143 12.99 -13.49 -4.83
C LYS A 143 11.57 -13.51 -4.25
N SER A 144 11.24 -12.54 -3.40
CA SER A 144 9.89 -12.30 -2.91
C SER A 144 9.64 -10.82 -2.67
N ALA A 145 8.38 -10.40 -2.72
CA ALA A 145 7.99 -9.01 -2.47
C ALA A 145 6.62 -8.91 -1.80
N HIS A 146 6.46 -7.91 -0.95
CA HIS A 146 5.18 -7.55 -0.34
C HIS A 146 5.09 -6.02 -0.19
N ASP A 147 3.93 -5.46 -0.44
CA ASP A 147 3.64 -4.06 -0.13
C ASP A 147 3.55 -3.84 1.39
N VAL A 148 4.02 -2.69 1.84
CA VAL A 148 3.82 -2.24 3.21
C VAL A 148 2.56 -1.39 3.25
N SER A 149 1.50 -1.94 3.86
CA SER A 149 0.21 -1.28 4.02
C SER A 149 -0.23 -1.33 5.49
N LEU A 150 -1.46 -1.72 5.77
CA LEU A 150 -2.00 -1.80 7.13
C LEU A 150 -1.10 -2.58 8.10
N GLY A 151 -0.80 -1.96 9.24
CA GLY A 151 0.05 -2.51 10.29
C GLY A 151 1.56 -2.35 10.05
N GLY A 152 1.96 -1.65 8.98
CA GLY A 152 3.35 -1.25 8.74
C GLY A 152 4.31 -2.39 8.41
N ILE A 153 5.59 -2.11 8.55
CA ILE A 153 6.69 -3.04 8.21
C ILE A 153 6.59 -4.37 8.96
N ILE A 154 6.28 -4.32 10.26
CA ILE A 154 6.24 -5.53 11.07
C ILE A 154 5.17 -6.51 10.61
N THR A 155 4.00 -6.00 10.21
CA THR A 155 2.91 -6.82 9.68
C THR A 155 3.27 -7.43 8.33
N ALA A 156 3.85 -6.64 7.42
CA ALA A 156 4.29 -7.13 6.12
C ALA A 156 5.36 -8.23 6.27
N VAL A 157 6.42 -8.00 7.08
CA VAL A 157 7.45 -9.01 7.35
C VAL A 157 6.86 -10.25 8.01
N SER A 158 5.95 -10.09 8.97
CA SER A 158 5.32 -11.24 9.64
C SER A 158 4.54 -12.10 8.65
N LYS A 159 3.77 -11.51 7.73
CA LYS A 159 3.08 -12.23 6.66
C LYS A 159 4.05 -13.00 5.76
N MET A 160 5.15 -12.36 5.36
CA MET A 160 6.21 -12.99 4.57
C MET A 160 6.86 -14.18 5.30
N CYS A 161 7.14 -14.02 6.60
CA CYS A 161 7.69 -15.06 7.46
C CYS A 161 6.75 -16.25 7.61
N ILE A 162 5.48 -16.00 7.94
CA ILE A 162 4.45 -17.03 8.12
C ILE A 162 4.28 -17.83 6.83
N LYS A 163 4.13 -17.13 5.70
CA LYS A 163 3.93 -17.76 4.40
C LYS A 163 5.15 -18.56 3.96
N GLY A 164 6.36 -18.02 4.19
CA GLY A 164 7.64 -18.66 3.86
C GLY A 164 8.11 -19.70 4.87
N LYS A 165 7.47 -19.81 6.05
CA LYS A 165 7.90 -20.65 7.19
C LYS A 165 9.36 -20.39 7.59
N LYS A 166 9.74 -19.12 7.65
CA LYS A 166 11.08 -18.63 7.98
C LYS A 166 10.97 -17.41 8.88
N GLY A 167 11.96 -17.23 9.77
CA GLY A 167 12.08 -16.03 10.58
C GLY A 167 12.84 -14.92 9.86
N ALA A 168 12.73 -13.71 10.39
CA ALA A 168 13.53 -12.57 9.96
C ALA A 168 14.09 -11.81 11.17
N THR A 169 15.23 -11.15 10.97
CA THR A 169 15.82 -10.25 11.95
C THR A 169 15.77 -8.83 11.40
N LEU A 170 15.02 -7.95 12.07
CA LEU A 170 14.96 -6.54 11.72
C LEU A 170 16.09 -5.79 12.41
N LYS A 171 16.84 -5.00 11.67
CA LYS A 171 17.87 -4.12 12.21
C LYS A 171 17.26 -2.75 12.52
N LYS A 172 17.74 -2.13 13.59
CA LYS A 172 17.42 -0.73 13.85
C LYS A 172 17.93 0.13 12.69
N PRO A 173 17.11 1.07 12.17
CA PRO A 173 17.56 2.00 11.14
C PRO A 173 18.69 2.91 11.69
N ASN A 174 19.50 3.46 10.78
CA ASN A 174 20.63 4.33 11.10
C ASN A 174 20.24 5.81 11.26
N TYR A 175 18.96 6.12 11.27
CA TYR A 175 18.41 7.46 11.49
C TYR A 175 17.51 7.47 12.72
N LEU A 176 17.25 8.68 13.25
CA LEU A 176 16.42 8.85 14.44
C LEU A 176 14.95 8.66 14.11
N ILE A 177 14.38 7.58 14.62
CA ILE A 177 12.95 7.27 14.54
C ILE A 177 12.57 6.42 15.75
N ASN A 178 11.36 6.61 16.28
CA ASN A 178 10.83 5.77 17.34
C ASN A 178 10.58 4.34 16.80
N LYS A 179 10.80 3.34 17.65
CA LYS A 179 10.63 1.93 17.24
C LYS A 179 9.20 1.59 16.80
N PHE A 180 8.19 2.21 17.42
CA PHE A 180 6.80 1.96 17.06
C PHE A 180 6.44 2.64 15.74
N GLU A 181 6.91 3.86 15.52
CA GLU A 181 6.80 4.56 14.24
C GLU A 181 7.47 3.77 13.11
N TYR A 182 8.68 3.26 13.35
CA TYR A 182 9.39 2.44 12.35
C TYR A 182 8.67 1.14 12.02
N LEU A 183 8.18 0.43 13.04
CA LEU A 183 7.58 -0.90 12.86
C LEU A 183 6.13 -0.85 12.38
N PHE A 184 5.34 0.07 12.89
CA PHE A 184 3.89 0.13 12.69
C PHE A 184 3.43 1.32 11.84
N GLY A 185 4.32 2.25 11.50
CA GLY A 185 3.97 3.38 10.62
C GLY A 185 3.41 2.90 9.29
N GLU A 186 2.32 3.53 8.84
CA GLU A 186 1.59 3.18 7.62
C GLU A 186 1.85 4.19 6.48
N ASP A 187 3.10 4.66 6.36
CA ASP A 187 3.52 5.51 5.24
C ASP A 187 3.26 4.83 3.89
N GLN A 188 2.97 5.62 2.88
CA GLN A 188 2.57 5.16 1.55
C GLN A 188 3.76 4.71 0.67
N GLY A 189 3.48 4.01 -0.42
CA GLY A 189 4.42 3.71 -1.50
C GLY A 189 5.63 2.86 -1.12
N ARG A 190 5.49 1.96 -0.14
CA ARG A 190 6.62 1.13 0.33
C ARG A 190 6.44 -0.34 0.01
N TYR A 191 7.58 -1.01 -0.23
CA TYR A 191 7.62 -2.44 -0.48
C TYR A 191 8.75 -3.08 0.29
N ILE A 192 8.54 -4.31 0.78
CA ILE A 192 9.59 -5.17 1.30
C ILE A 192 9.95 -6.16 0.20
N ILE A 193 11.24 -6.28 -0.07
CA ILE A 193 11.78 -7.21 -1.06
C ILE A 193 12.79 -8.14 -0.42
N GLU A 194 12.82 -9.38 -0.88
CA GLU A 194 13.86 -10.37 -0.55
C GLU A 194 14.82 -10.47 -1.72
N ILE A 195 16.12 -10.32 -1.46
CA ILE A 195 17.20 -10.48 -2.44
C ILE A 195 18.25 -11.48 -1.93
N GLU A 196 19.01 -12.06 -2.83
CA GLU A 196 20.18 -12.83 -2.44
C GLU A 196 21.30 -11.90 -1.93
N LYS A 197 22.07 -12.39 -0.97
CA LYS A 197 23.16 -11.59 -0.39
C LYS A 197 24.22 -11.19 -1.42
N SER A 198 24.42 -12.00 -2.45
CA SER A 198 25.33 -11.73 -3.58
C SER A 198 24.89 -10.50 -4.38
N ASP A 199 23.58 -10.24 -4.46
CA ASP A 199 23.01 -9.18 -5.29
C ASP A 199 23.01 -7.81 -4.62
N LEU A 200 23.44 -7.74 -3.34
CA LEU A 200 23.46 -6.49 -2.57
C LEU A 200 24.47 -5.45 -3.13
N LYS A 201 25.40 -5.86 -3.97
CA LYS A 201 26.46 -5.00 -4.53
C LYS A 201 26.15 -4.54 -5.97
N ASN A 202 25.09 -5.02 -6.55
CA ASN A 202 24.63 -4.73 -7.90
C ASN A 202 23.46 -3.73 -7.86
#